data_25c837339d966faa426d3b15fb6af036
#
_entry.id   25c837339d966faa426d3b15fb6af036
#
_cell.length_a   1.000
_cell.length_b   1.000
_cell.length_c   1.000
_cell.angle_alpha   90.00
_cell.angle_beta   90.00
_cell.angle_gamma   90.00
#
_symmetry.space_group_name_H-M   'P 1'
#
loop_
_entity.id
_entity.type
_entity.pdbx_description
1 polymer ?
#
loop_
_entity_poly.entity_id
_entity_poly.type
_entity_poly.pdbx_seq_one_letter_code
_entity_poly.pdbx_strand_id
1 'polypeptide(L)'
;MYASVADLRDEGVSVAQASDDRLLALIDEAGRAIDSFAGWFFEPRSLTLRLDGRGTPSIEPPVPPIELAALSVGGSAVSVAPEDLVIVGAPVQPGFDAPRITRTGKRVFPKSSGNVEAAGVWGYTEDDGTPHGRTPLEIRRACMLLVLRWLSPLAEGDSDARSRWRIIEERTRDQSYKLDRITSDIGGSFTGDPDIDGIVARYRRPPGLGAA
;
A
#
# COMPACT_ATOMS: atom_id res chain seq x y z
N MET A 1 -0.77 -0.13 11.34
CA MET A 1 -2.24 -0.34 11.14
C MET A 1 -2.83 0.84 10.39
N TYR A 2 -3.67 0.61 9.38
CA TYR A 2 -4.19 1.68 8.52
C TYR A 2 -5.41 2.40 9.09
N ALA A 3 -6.13 1.79 10.01
CA ALA A 3 -7.21 2.38 10.76
C ALA A 3 -7.10 1.99 12.24
N SER A 4 -7.81 2.66 13.10
CA SER A 4 -7.94 2.33 14.51
C SER A 4 -9.35 1.84 14.86
N VAL A 5 -9.49 1.20 16.02
CA VAL A 5 -10.83 0.84 16.54
C VAL A 5 -11.68 2.08 16.74
N ALA A 6 -11.09 3.19 17.20
CA ALA A 6 -11.79 4.45 17.38
C ALA A 6 -12.39 4.96 16.06
N ASP A 7 -11.65 4.87 14.97
CA ASP A 7 -12.17 5.27 13.64
C ASP A 7 -13.43 4.51 13.26
N LEU A 8 -13.46 3.20 13.50
CA LEU A 8 -14.64 2.37 13.22
C LEU A 8 -15.80 2.65 14.17
N ARG A 9 -15.51 2.98 15.44
CA ARG A 9 -16.53 3.41 16.40
C ARG A 9 -17.18 4.73 15.98
N ASP A 10 -16.37 5.68 15.51
CA ASP A 10 -16.84 6.97 14.99
C ASP A 10 -17.69 6.81 13.73
N GLU A 11 -17.43 5.79 12.90
CA GLU A 11 -18.27 5.41 11.75
C GLU A 11 -19.53 4.60 12.15
N GLY A 12 -19.79 4.44 13.46
CA GLY A 12 -21.04 3.86 13.97
C GLY A 12 -21.00 2.37 14.30
N VAL A 13 -19.83 1.71 14.25
CA VAL A 13 -19.72 0.31 14.67
C VAL A 13 -19.87 0.21 16.18
N SER A 14 -20.93 -0.41 16.66
CA SER A 14 -21.19 -0.61 18.08
C SER A 14 -20.42 -1.79 18.69
N VAL A 15 -20.23 -1.76 20.01
CA VAL A 15 -19.62 -2.89 20.75
C VAL A 15 -20.46 -4.18 20.61
N ALA A 16 -21.78 -4.02 20.45
CA ALA A 16 -22.68 -5.16 20.23
C ALA A 16 -22.45 -5.86 18.87
N GLN A 17 -22.02 -5.12 17.85
CA GLN A 17 -21.72 -5.67 16.52
C GLN A 17 -20.37 -6.37 16.48
N ALA A 18 -19.35 -5.82 17.12
CA ALA A 18 -18.03 -6.43 17.20
C ALA A 18 -17.25 -5.92 18.42
N SER A 19 -16.54 -6.83 19.08
CA SER A 19 -15.57 -6.47 20.12
C SER A 19 -14.37 -5.75 19.54
N ASP A 20 -13.60 -5.05 20.38
CA ASP A 20 -12.39 -4.35 19.96
C ASP A 20 -11.33 -5.33 19.42
N ASP A 21 -11.18 -6.50 20.03
CA ASP A 21 -10.25 -7.53 19.56
C ASP A 21 -10.61 -8.02 18.15
N ARG A 22 -11.92 -8.19 17.87
CA ARG A 22 -12.37 -8.54 16.53
C ARG A 22 -12.09 -7.45 15.52
N LEU A 23 -12.32 -6.20 15.88
CA LEU A 23 -12.02 -5.06 15.01
C LEU A 23 -10.53 -4.95 14.74
N LEU A 24 -9.68 -5.12 15.74
CA LEU A 24 -8.22 -5.14 15.56
C LEU A 24 -7.77 -6.24 14.60
N ALA A 25 -8.32 -7.45 14.74
CA ALA A 25 -8.02 -8.56 13.84
C ALA A 25 -8.44 -8.25 12.39
N LEU A 26 -9.64 -7.69 12.18
CA LEU A 26 -10.13 -7.32 10.86
C LEU A 26 -9.34 -6.18 10.24
N ILE A 27 -8.89 -5.18 11.02
CA ILE A 27 -8.04 -4.09 10.55
C ILE A 27 -6.67 -4.64 10.08
N ASP A 28 -6.08 -5.57 10.83
CA ASP A 28 -4.82 -6.20 10.44
C ASP A 28 -4.98 -7.03 9.15
N GLU A 29 -6.05 -7.81 9.05
CA GLU A 29 -6.37 -8.59 7.85
C GLU A 29 -6.60 -7.69 6.63
N ALA A 30 -7.39 -6.63 6.77
CA ALA A 30 -7.64 -5.64 5.71
C ALA A 30 -6.35 -4.94 5.26
N GLY A 31 -5.51 -4.56 6.22
CA GLY A 31 -4.21 -3.96 5.93
C GLY A 31 -3.30 -4.88 5.10
N ARG A 32 -3.20 -6.15 5.48
CA ARG A 32 -2.41 -7.14 4.73
C ARG A 32 -2.97 -7.40 3.33
N ALA A 33 -4.29 -7.42 3.18
CA ALA A 33 -4.94 -7.57 1.87
C ALA A 33 -4.62 -6.39 0.96
N ILE A 34 -4.67 -5.16 1.48
CA ILE A 34 -4.30 -3.94 0.76
C ILE A 34 -2.82 -3.98 0.37
N ASP A 35 -1.90 -4.32 1.30
CA ASP A 35 -0.45 -4.44 1.02
C ASP A 35 -0.19 -5.43 -0.11
N SER A 36 -0.82 -6.59 -0.05
CA SER A 36 -0.66 -7.65 -1.05
C SER A 36 -1.12 -7.22 -2.43
N PHE A 37 -2.21 -6.48 -2.53
CA PHE A 37 -2.74 -6.01 -3.80
C PHE A 37 -1.97 -4.81 -4.36
N ALA A 38 -1.62 -3.84 -3.48
CA ALA A 38 -0.88 -2.65 -3.88
C ALA A 38 0.60 -2.93 -4.22
N GLY A 39 1.18 -3.98 -3.62
CA GLY A 39 2.58 -4.36 -3.80
C GLY A 39 3.57 -3.56 -2.94
N TRP A 40 3.07 -2.79 -1.98
CA TRP A 40 3.82 -2.10 -0.93
C TRP A 40 2.92 -1.79 0.27
N PHE A 41 3.50 -1.27 1.35
CA PHE A 41 2.77 -0.92 2.57
C PHE A 41 2.72 0.61 2.78
N PHE A 42 1.73 1.06 3.56
CA PHE A 42 1.33 2.47 3.69
C PHE A 42 1.55 3.05 5.09
N GLU A 43 2.45 2.48 5.85
CA GLU A 43 2.84 2.99 7.16
C GLU A 43 4.36 2.95 7.32
N PRO A 44 4.96 3.82 8.15
CA PRO A 44 6.39 3.78 8.41
C PRO A 44 6.78 2.46 9.07
N ARG A 45 7.72 1.71 8.47
CA ARG A 45 8.31 0.48 9.02
C ARG A 45 9.82 0.54 8.97
N SER A 46 10.48 0.24 10.10
CA SER A 46 11.94 0.12 10.15
C SER A 46 12.36 -1.22 9.57
N LEU A 47 13.08 -1.21 8.47
CA LEU A 47 13.53 -2.40 7.74
C LEU A 47 14.95 -2.23 7.22
N THR A 48 15.64 -3.36 7.04
CA THR A 48 16.85 -3.45 6.22
C THR A 48 16.53 -4.20 4.94
N LEU A 49 16.66 -3.51 3.81
CA LEU A 49 16.40 -4.07 2.49
C LEU A 49 17.73 -4.51 1.85
N ARG A 50 17.72 -5.69 1.22
CA ARG A 50 18.78 -6.16 0.32
C ARG A 50 18.33 -5.94 -1.11
N LEU A 51 19.12 -5.17 -1.85
CA LEU A 51 18.83 -4.75 -3.21
C LEU A 51 19.96 -5.18 -4.15
N ASP A 52 19.62 -5.37 -5.42
CA ASP A 52 20.56 -5.71 -6.44
C ASP A 52 21.15 -4.44 -7.08
N GLY A 53 22.47 -4.33 -7.10
CA GLY A 53 23.15 -3.33 -7.90
C GLY A 53 23.06 -3.67 -9.38
N ARG A 54 22.75 -2.66 -10.21
CA ARG A 54 22.56 -2.82 -11.67
C ARG A 54 23.69 -2.20 -12.51
N GLY A 55 24.75 -1.68 -11.90
CA GLY A 55 25.80 -0.92 -12.59
C GLY A 55 25.36 0.51 -12.93
N THR A 56 24.28 0.99 -12.35
CA THR A 56 23.71 2.32 -12.54
C THR A 56 23.92 3.19 -11.30
N PRO A 57 23.89 4.51 -11.41
CA PRO A 57 23.97 5.39 -10.25
C PRO A 57 22.69 5.34 -9.37
N SER A 58 21.58 4.82 -9.89
CA SER A 58 20.30 4.76 -9.19
C SER A 58 19.84 3.33 -9.00
N ILE A 59 19.18 3.06 -7.87
CA ILE A 59 18.42 1.84 -7.58
C ILE A 59 16.99 2.20 -7.21
N GLU A 60 16.06 1.32 -7.58
CA GLU A 60 14.63 1.43 -7.28
C GLU A 60 14.28 0.44 -6.17
N PRO A 61 14.07 0.91 -4.93
CA PRO A 61 13.64 0.03 -3.85
C PRO A 61 12.19 -0.44 -4.06
N PRO A 62 11.81 -1.60 -3.50
CA PRO A 62 10.45 -2.13 -3.63
C PRO A 62 9.39 -1.29 -2.90
N VAL A 63 9.82 -0.45 -1.95
CA VAL A 63 8.97 0.43 -1.14
C VAL A 63 9.65 1.80 -1.04
N PRO A 64 8.88 2.91 -1.03
CA PRO A 64 9.45 4.25 -0.89
C PRO A 64 10.28 4.39 0.40
N PRO A 65 11.51 4.91 0.30
CA PRO A 65 12.28 5.31 1.48
C PRO A 65 11.66 6.58 2.10
N ILE A 66 11.51 6.58 3.42
CA ILE A 66 11.15 7.76 4.22
C ILE A 66 12.42 8.37 4.80
N GLU A 67 13.22 7.51 5.44
CA GLU A 67 14.48 7.88 6.02
C GLU A 67 15.49 6.76 5.78
N LEU A 68 16.71 7.13 5.39
CA LEU A 68 17.80 6.18 5.21
C LEU A 68 18.82 6.38 6.32
N ALA A 69 18.89 5.43 7.26
CA ALA A 69 19.80 5.48 8.40
C ALA A 69 21.20 4.97 8.03
N ALA A 70 21.29 3.93 7.19
CA ALA A 70 22.56 3.35 6.75
C ALA A 70 22.46 2.76 5.35
N LEU A 71 23.55 2.82 4.61
CA LEU A 71 23.72 2.22 3.30
C LEU A 71 25.07 1.51 3.23
N SER A 72 25.09 0.28 2.74
CA SER A 72 26.33 -0.40 2.39
C SER A 72 26.27 -0.95 0.96
N VAL A 73 27.43 -1.00 0.30
CA VAL A 73 27.57 -1.51 -1.06
C VAL A 73 28.76 -2.47 -1.09
N GLY A 74 28.51 -3.74 -1.40
CA GLY A 74 29.55 -4.78 -1.35
C GLY A 74 30.17 -4.94 0.04
N GLY A 75 29.39 -4.73 1.10
CA GLY A 75 29.87 -4.78 2.48
C GLY A 75 30.61 -3.53 2.97
N SER A 76 30.80 -2.52 2.11
CA SER A 76 31.43 -1.25 2.50
C SER A 76 30.37 -0.20 2.79
N ALA A 77 30.49 0.49 3.94
CA ALA A 77 29.59 1.58 4.29
C ALA A 77 29.72 2.75 3.28
N VAL A 78 28.57 3.30 2.93
CA VAL A 78 28.44 4.47 2.05
C VAL A 78 27.79 5.59 2.84
N SER A 79 28.31 6.81 2.68
CA SER A 79 27.71 8.00 3.28
C SER A 79 26.25 8.17 2.81
N VAL A 80 25.36 8.46 3.73
CA VAL A 80 23.95 8.77 3.48
C VAL A 80 23.69 10.28 3.49
N ALA A 81 24.75 11.08 3.52
CA ALA A 81 24.63 12.54 3.51
C ALA A 81 23.99 13.05 2.20
N PRO A 82 23.20 14.15 2.25
CA PRO A 82 22.49 14.69 1.08
C PRO A 82 23.41 15.05 -0.11
N GLU A 83 24.68 15.36 0.14
CA GLU A 83 25.67 15.60 -0.90
C GLU A 83 26.13 14.33 -1.62
N ASP A 84 26.02 13.16 -1.00
CA ASP A 84 26.43 11.86 -1.53
C ASP A 84 25.27 11.05 -2.12
N LEU A 85 24.04 11.30 -1.65
CA LEU A 85 22.82 10.59 -2.07
C LEU A 85 21.67 11.54 -2.33
N VAL A 86 20.92 11.29 -3.40
CA VAL A 86 19.62 11.86 -3.65
C VAL A 86 18.56 10.77 -3.42
N ILE A 87 17.68 10.99 -2.49
CA ILE A 87 16.61 10.07 -2.13
C ILE A 87 15.29 10.66 -2.62
N VAL A 88 14.58 9.86 -3.42
CA VAL A 88 13.22 10.16 -3.86
C VAL A 88 12.31 9.11 -3.23
N GLY A 89 11.44 9.52 -2.33
CA GLY A 89 10.65 8.60 -1.51
C GLY A 89 9.40 9.24 -0.91
N ALA A 90 9.06 8.85 0.30
CA ALA A 90 7.92 9.36 1.04
C ALA A 90 8.38 10.40 2.10
N PRO A 91 7.49 11.25 2.63
CA PRO A 91 6.08 11.37 2.23
C PRO A 91 5.89 11.77 0.76
N VAL A 92 4.96 11.09 0.08
CA VAL A 92 4.75 11.26 -1.37
C VAL A 92 3.89 12.48 -1.63
N GLN A 93 4.31 13.29 -2.60
CA GLN A 93 3.55 14.44 -3.10
C GLN A 93 2.90 14.10 -4.44
N PRO A 94 1.78 14.77 -4.81
CA PRO A 94 1.15 14.56 -6.11
C PRO A 94 2.09 14.80 -7.30
N GLY A 95 2.05 13.93 -8.30
CA GLY A 95 2.89 14.05 -9.51
C GLY A 95 4.30 13.45 -9.37
N PHE A 96 4.49 12.60 -8.43
CA PHE A 96 5.76 12.09 -7.97
C PHE A 96 6.35 10.96 -8.83
N ASP A 97 7.68 11.00 -9.00
CA ASP A 97 8.47 9.95 -9.67
C ASP A 97 8.52 8.65 -8.83
N ALA A 98 8.85 7.53 -9.49
CA ALA A 98 9.10 6.26 -8.81
C ALA A 98 10.18 6.40 -7.71
N PRO A 99 10.02 5.69 -6.56
CA PRO A 99 10.96 5.74 -5.46
C PRO A 99 12.34 5.29 -5.92
N ARG A 100 13.38 6.06 -5.57
CA ARG A 100 14.76 5.75 -5.97
C ARG A 100 15.78 6.31 -5.00
N ILE A 101 16.92 5.65 -4.95
CA ILE A 101 18.11 6.10 -4.24
C ILE A 101 19.20 6.28 -5.30
N THR A 102 19.74 7.48 -5.43
CA THR A 102 20.72 7.84 -6.46
C THR A 102 22.02 8.32 -5.81
N ARG A 103 23.12 7.72 -6.18
CA ARG A 103 24.47 8.19 -5.77
C ARG A 103 24.89 9.37 -6.61
N THR A 104 25.39 10.41 -5.96
CA THR A 104 25.86 11.62 -6.65
C THR A 104 27.23 11.40 -7.30
N GLY A 105 27.58 12.31 -8.21
CA GLY A 105 28.84 12.24 -8.94
C GLY A 105 28.84 11.09 -9.97
N LYS A 106 30.00 10.48 -10.16
CA LYS A 106 30.21 9.35 -11.12
C LYS A 106 30.09 7.98 -10.44
N ARG A 107 29.55 7.91 -9.22
CA ARG A 107 29.45 6.69 -8.44
C ARG A 107 28.26 5.85 -8.90
N VAL A 108 28.43 4.54 -8.96
CA VAL A 108 27.38 3.58 -9.35
C VAL A 108 27.19 2.53 -8.27
N PHE A 109 26.02 1.85 -8.32
CA PHE A 109 25.79 0.61 -7.58
C PHE A 109 26.28 -0.55 -8.45
N PRO A 110 27.45 -1.19 -8.14
CA PRO A 110 28.03 -2.23 -8.98
C PRO A 110 27.05 -3.36 -9.25
N LYS A 111 27.07 -3.91 -10.47
CA LYS A 111 26.17 -5.01 -10.85
C LYS A 111 26.49 -6.27 -10.04
N SER A 112 25.61 -6.64 -9.13
CA SER A 112 25.65 -7.89 -8.34
C SER A 112 24.34 -8.08 -7.61
N SER A 113 23.99 -9.33 -7.29
CA SER A 113 22.78 -9.65 -6.53
C SER A 113 23.01 -9.43 -5.03
N GLY A 114 22.05 -8.77 -4.37
CA GLY A 114 22.02 -8.56 -2.92
C GLY A 114 23.20 -7.79 -2.36
N ASN A 115 23.91 -7.03 -3.18
CA ASN A 115 25.15 -6.35 -2.79
C ASN A 115 24.93 -4.95 -2.21
N VAL A 116 23.68 -4.48 -2.17
CA VAL A 116 23.30 -3.21 -1.56
C VAL A 116 22.41 -3.48 -0.37
N GLU A 117 22.85 -3.08 0.82
CA GLU A 117 22.02 -3.13 2.04
C GLU A 117 21.66 -1.70 2.43
N ALA A 118 20.36 -1.46 2.57
CA ALA A 118 19.81 -0.16 2.93
C ALA A 118 18.92 -0.31 4.17
N ALA A 119 19.35 0.24 5.28
CA ALA A 119 18.61 0.25 6.55
C ALA A 119 17.97 1.62 6.78
N GLY A 120 16.71 1.64 7.18
CA GLY A 120 15.99 2.88 7.39
C GLY A 120 14.51 2.69 7.67
N VAL A 121 13.75 3.75 7.49
CA VAL A 121 12.29 3.78 7.58
C VAL A 121 11.73 3.81 6.17
N TRP A 122 10.78 2.93 5.90
CA TRP A 122 10.20 2.69 4.58
C TRP A 122 8.69 2.71 4.65
N GLY A 123 8.04 3.06 3.58
CA GLY A 123 6.57 3.03 3.44
C GLY A 123 6.08 4.08 2.46
N TYR A 124 4.91 3.84 1.87
CA TYR A 124 4.23 4.85 1.08
C TYR A 124 3.35 5.68 2.02
N THR A 125 3.80 6.85 2.42
CA THR A 125 3.06 7.76 3.30
C THR A 125 2.71 9.07 2.58
N GLU A 126 1.68 9.77 3.03
CA GLU A 126 1.35 11.12 2.61
C GLU A 126 1.86 12.14 3.64
N ASP A 127 2.12 13.35 3.18
CA ASP A 127 2.58 14.45 4.02
C ASP A 127 1.47 14.87 5.00
N ASP A 128 1.82 14.94 6.29
CA ASP A 128 0.97 15.44 7.36
C ASP A 128 1.70 16.49 8.23
N GLY A 129 2.84 16.99 7.73
CA GLY A 129 3.72 17.90 8.45
C GLY A 129 4.69 17.20 9.41
N THR A 130 4.65 15.87 9.52
CA THR A 130 5.63 15.08 10.29
C THR A 130 6.73 14.51 9.37
N PRO A 131 7.94 14.22 9.88
CA PRO A 131 9.01 13.66 9.06
C PRO A 131 8.68 12.33 8.39
N HIS A 132 7.84 11.50 9.02
CA HIS A 132 7.48 10.19 8.51
C HIS A 132 6.18 10.17 7.71
N GLY A 133 5.37 11.25 7.80
CA GLY A 133 4.04 11.29 7.22
C GLY A 133 3.08 10.29 7.87
N ARG A 134 1.92 10.14 7.29
CA ARG A 134 0.87 9.21 7.74
C ARG A 134 0.42 8.27 6.64
N THR A 135 -0.30 7.22 7.01
CA THR A 135 -1.07 6.42 6.05
C THR A 135 -2.00 7.33 5.24
N PRO A 136 -2.00 7.25 3.89
CA PRO A 136 -2.89 8.04 3.06
C PRO A 136 -4.35 7.90 3.50
N LEU A 137 -5.07 9.04 3.61
CA LEU A 137 -6.45 9.05 4.10
C LEU A 137 -7.38 8.16 3.27
N GLU A 138 -7.13 8.08 1.97
CA GLU A 138 -7.91 7.20 1.09
C GLU A 138 -7.65 5.71 1.39
N ILE A 139 -6.41 5.31 1.69
CA ILE A 139 -6.06 3.94 2.10
C ILE A 139 -6.68 3.62 3.46
N ARG A 140 -6.65 4.57 4.40
CA ARG A 140 -7.37 4.43 5.67
C ARG A 140 -8.85 4.19 5.44
N ARG A 141 -9.49 4.96 4.55
CA ARG A 141 -10.89 4.78 4.17
C ARG A 141 -11.15 3.41 3.54
N ALA A 142 -10.30 2.97 2.61
CA ALA A 142 -10.41 1.64 1.99
C ALA A 142 -10.31 0.53 3.03
N CYS A 143 -9.39 0.65 4.00
CA CYS A 143 -9.27 -0.29 5.12
C CYS A 143 -10.56 -0.35 5.95
N MET A 144 -11.14 0.79 6.34
CA MET A 144 -12.39 0.84 7.09
C MET A 144 -13.55 0.21 6.29
N LEU A 145 -13.68 0.51 5.00
CA LEU A 145 -14.70 -0.09 4.14
C LEU A 145 -14.57 -1.61 4.06
N LEU A 146 -13.35 -2.14 3.96
CA LEU A 146 -13.08 -3.58 4.01
C LEU A 146 -13.52 -4.19 5.33
N VAL A 147 -13.17 -3.56 6.46
CA VAL A 147 -13.56 -4.02 7.80
C VAL A 147 -15.08 -4.04 7.94
N LEU A 148 -15.77 -2.95 7.54
CA LEU A 148 -17.22 -2.88 7.59
C LEU A 148 -17.89 -3.99 6.77
N ARG A 149 -17.30 -4.35 5.64
CA ARG A 149 -17.76 -5.45 4.78
C ARG A 149 -17.57 -6.82 5.43
N TRP A 150 -16.49 -7.00 6.20
CA TRP A 150 -16.12 -8.27 6.84
C TRP A 150 -16.67 -8.40 8.26
N LEU A 151 -17.43 -7.44 8.76
CA LEU A 151 -18.01 -7.48 10.10
C LEU A 151 -18.94 -8.69 10.31
N SER A 152 -19.69 -9.08 9.29
CA SER A 152 -20.56 -10.25 9.38
C SER A 152 -19.74 -11.52 9.60
N PRO A 153 -20.09 -12.35 10.60
CA PRO A 153 -19.41 -13.62 10.84
C PRO A 153 -19.45 -14.52 9.61
N LEU A 154 -18.34 -15.21 9.32
CA LEU A 154 -18.28 -16.14 8.19
C LEU A 154 -19.27 -17.30 8.31
N ALA A 155 -19.62 -17.67 9.56
CA ALA A 155 -20.58 -18.76 9.86
C ALA A 155 -22.03 -18.36 9.62
N GLU A 156 -22.36 -17.09 9.77
CA GLU A 156 -23.70 -16.54 9.51
C GLU A 156 -23.92 -16.20 8.03
N GLY A 157 -23.06 -16.72 7.16
CA GLY A 157 -23.03 -16.39 5.75
C GLY A 157 -24.38 -16.54 5.08
N ASP A 158 -25.17 -15.48 5.10
CA ASP A 158 -26.26 -15.28 4.18
C ASP A 158 -25.64 -15.29 2.77
N SER A 159 -25.93 -16.35 2.01
CA SER A 159 -25.49 -16.49 0.63
C SER A 159 -25.87 -15.25 -0.20
N ASP A 160 -26.96 -14.59 0.17
CA ASP A 160 -27.47 -13.40 -0.48
C ASP A 160 -26.61 -12.15 -0.21
N ALA A 161 -26.03 -12.00 0.99
CA ALA A 161 -25.14 -10.88 1.27
C ALA A 161 -23.85 -10.96 0.44
N ARG A 162 -23.30 -12.17 0.24
CA ARG A 162 -22.16 -12.41 -0.66
C ARG A 162 -22.52 -12.27 -2.14
N SER A 163 -23.78 -12.54 -2.48
CA SER A 163 -24.28 -12.47 -3.85
C SER A 163 -24.60 -11.05 -4.29
N ARG A 164 -24.95 -10.14 -3.38
CA ARG A 164 -25.29 -8.73 -3.71
C ARG A 164 -24.18 -8.00 -4.46
N TRP A 165 -22.92 -8.35 -4.20
CA TRP A 165 -21.75 -7.79 -4.92
C TRP A 165 -21.55 -8.39 -6.32
N ARG A 166 -22.25 -9.50 -6.62
CA ARG A 166 -22.23 -10.17 -7.92
C ARG A 166 -23.49 -9.92 -8.75
N ILE A 167 -24.46 -9.15 -8.23
CA ILE A 167 -25.67 -8.82 -8.98
C ILE A 167 -25.26 -7.86 -10.10
N ILE A 168 -25.12 -8.42 -11.31
CA ILE A 168 -24.80 -7.67 -12.52
C ILE A 168 -26.07 -7.00 -13.05
N GLU A 169 -27.24 -7.54 -12.74
CA GLU A 169 -28.53 -7.03 -13.18
C GLU A 169 -29.61 -7.41 -12.18
N GLU A 170 -30.29 -6.43 -11.59
CA GLU A 170 -31.50 -6.62 -10.81
C GLU A 170 -32.66 -6.02 -11.58
N ARG A 171 -33.63 -6.86 -11.94
CA ARG A 171 -34.89 -6.45 -12.57
C ARG A 171 -36.01 -6.46 -11.55
N THR A 172 -36.43 -5.30 -11.13
CA THR A 172 -37.76 -5.09 -10.51
C THR A 172 -38.73 -4.63 -11.58
N ARG A 173 -40.06 -4.82 -11.35
CA ARG A 173 -41.10 -4.59 -12.36
C ARG A 173 -41.07 -3.22 -13.04
N ASP A 174 -40.44 -2.21 -12.43
CA ASP A 174 -40.44 -0.82 -12.92
C ASP A 174 -39.06 -0.18 -13.05
N GLN A 175 -37.97 -0.85 -12.64
CA GLN A 175 -36.59 -0.30 -12.73
C GLN A 175 -35.62 -1.43 -13.03
N SER A 176 -34.72 -1.21 -13.99
CA SER A 176 -33.59 -2.08 -14.24
C SER A 176 -32.29 -1.31 -13.98
N TYR A 177 -31.45 -1.79 -13.06
CA TYR A 177 -30.11 -1.29 -12.84
C TYR A 177 -29.11 -2.28 -13.44
N LYS A 178 -28.28 -1.77 -14.33
CA LYS A 178 -27.14 -2.52 -14.87
C LYS A 178 -25.89 -1.94 -14.26
N LEU A 179 -25.27 -2.65 -13.33
CA LEU A 179 -23.95 -2.32 -12.85
C LEU A 179 -22.94 -2.81 -13.90
N ASP A 180 -22.34 -1.86 -14.60
CA ASP A 180 -21.27 -2.17 -15.53
C ASP A 180 -20.04 -2.60 -14.72
N ARG A 181 -19.47 -3.75 -15.07
CA ARG A 181 -18.17 -4.15 -14.53
C ARG A 181 -17.16 -3.10 -14.98
N ILE A 182 -16.62 -2.35 -14.05
CA ILE A 182 -15.34 -1.69 -14.28
C ILE A 182 -14.31 -2.82 -14.34
N THR A 183 -14.19 -3.44 -15.50
CA THR A 183 -13.04 -4.26 -15.82
C THR A 183 -11.88 -3.29 -15.97
N SER A 184 -11.15 -3.06 -14.89
CA SER A 184 -9.83 -2.49 -15.02
C SER A 184 -9.01 -3.49 -15.83
N ASP A 185 -8.66 -3.14 -17.05
CA ASP A 185 -7.81 -3.93 -17.97
C ASP A 185 -6.40 -4.22 -17.40
N ILE A 186 -6.14 -3.86 -16.16
CA ILE A 186 -4.88 -4.02 -15.47
C ILE A 186 -5.08 -4.89 -14.23
N GLY A 187 -5.13 -6.21 -14.45
CA GLY A 187 -4.89 -7.23 -13.43
C GLY A 187 -5.90 -7.31 -12.29
N GLY A 188 -7.03 -7.96 -12.52
CA GLY A 188 -7.92 -8.54 -11.51
C GLY A 188 -8.60 -7.52 -10.57
N SER A 189 -9.88 -7.71 -10.34
CA SER A 189 -10.62 -7.01 -9.29
C SER A 189 -10.09 -7.45 -7.91
N PHE A 190 -9.80 -6.52 -7.02
CA PHE A 190 -9.34 -6.80 -5.65
C PHE A 190 -10.47 -7.36 -4.79
N THR A 191 -11.57 -6.62 -4.70
CA THR A 191 -12.75 -7.00 -3.90
C THR A 191 -14.00 -7.12 -4.74
N GLY A 192 -14.03 -6.53 -5.92
CA GLY A 192 -15.21 -6.34 -6.77
C GLY A 192 -16.06 -5.14 -6.35
N ASP A 193 -15.64 -4.39 -5.34
CA ASP A 193 -16.25 -3.13 -4.95
C ASP A 193 -15.54 -1.97 -5.64
N PRO A 194 -16.22 -1.23 -6.52
CA PRO A 194 -15.61 -0.15 -7.27
C PRO A 194 -15.02 0.95 -6.39
N ASP A 195 -15.61 1.21 -5.22
CA ASP A 195 -15.12 2.25 -4.31
C ASP A 195 -13.79 1.85 -3.68
N ILE A 196 -13.68 0.60 -3.22
CA ILE A 196 -12.44 0.08 -2.64
C ILE A 196 -11.40 -0.14 -3.72
N ASP A 197 -11.79 -0.84 -4.79
CA ASP A 197 -10.88 -1.21 -5.88
C ASP A 197 -10.33 0.04 -6.59
N GLY A 198 -11.17 1.06 -6.80
CA GLY A 198 -10.78 2.34 -7.38
C GLY A 198 -9.78 3.11 -6.52
N ILE A 199 -9.91 3.06 -5.19
CA ILE A 199 -8.93 3.65 -4.28
C ILE A 199 -7.61 2.89 -4.38
N VAL A 200 -7.62 1.58 -4.11
CA VAL A 200 -6.38 0.80 -3.97
C VAL A 200 -5.62 0.70 -5.30
N ALA A 201 -6.32 0.68 -6.44
CA ALA A 201 -5.70 0.68 -7.77
C ALA A 201 -4.84 1.93 -8.03
N ARG A 202 -5.24 3.11 -7.53
CA ARG A 202 -4.47 4.36 -7.68
C ARG A 202 -3.13 4.32 -6.92
N TYR A 203 -3.08 3.53 -5.85
CA TYR A 203 -1.90 3.36 -5.01
C TYR A 203 -1.09 2.11 -5.37
N ARG A 204 -1.46 1.42 -6.44
CA ARG A 204 -0.74 0.22 -6.86
C ARG A 204 0.66 0.58 -7.33
N ARG A 205 1.64 -0.22 -6.89
CA ARG A 205 3.01 -0.08 -7.35
C ARG A 205 3.07 -0.19 -8.88
N PRO A 206 3.68 0.78 -9.57
CA PRO A 206 3.89 0.68 -11.02
C PRO A 206 4.68 -0.60 -11.35
N PRO A 207 4.37 -1.29 -12.45
CA PRO A 207 5.20 -2.40 -12.91
C PRO A 207 6.63 -1.88 -13.12
N GLY A 208 7.62 -2.53 -12.49
CA GLY A 208 9.01 -2.14 -12.63
C GLY A 208 9.41 -2.12 -14.11
N LEU A 209 10.02 -1.03 -14.56
CA LEU A 209 10.62 -0.94 -15.89
C LEU A 209 11.73 -2.01 -15.99
N GLY A 210 11.43 -3.18 -16.56
CA GLY A 210 12.39 -4.26 -16.72
C GLY A 210 11.87 -5.68 -16.54
N ALA A 211 10.55 -5.86 -16.38
CA ALA A 211 9.90 -7.17 -16.49
C ALA A 211 9.34 -7.33 -17.92
N ALA A 212 10.22 -7.46 -18.89
CA ALA A 212 9.94 -7.93 -20.24
C ALA A 212 11.00 -8.98 -20.60
#